data_b011ef5d322054530066a659ca090e6c
#
_entry.id   b011ef5d322054530066a659ca090e6c
#
_cell.length_a   1.000
_cell.length_b   1.000
_cell.length_c   1.000
_cell.angle_alpha   90.00
_cell.angle_beta   90.00
_cell.angle_gamma   90.00
#
_symmetry.space_group_name_H-M   'P 1'
#
loop_
_entity.id
_entity.type
_entity.pdbx_description
1 polymer ?
#
loop_
_entity_poly.entity_id
_entity_poly.type
_entity_poly.pdbx_seq_one_letter_code
_entity_poly.pdbx_strand_id
1 'polypeptide(L)'
;MPNCTQKEFGFPSFDRRKIEANFEGGDVSSDGGVMLLREADRRLGLTEALDGVLVDPRDPDLISHAQVELLRQRIYGLAAGYEDLNDHDSLRHDLVWQTAVERDQPLASSPTLCRLEGRADREAAVGFHRVLRSSRASVRLEQEEVLSPAPKKQRG
;
A
#
# COMPACT_ATOMS: atom_id res chain seq x y z
N MET A 1 5.93 -29.29 17.04
CA MET A 1 5.69 -27.84 17.05
C MET A 1 6.47 -27.25 15.90
N PRO A 2 5.89 -26.49 15.00
CA PRO A 2 6.63 -25.84 13.92
C PRO A 2 7.60 -24.82 14.54
N ASN A 3 8.86 -24.99 14.25
CA ASN A 3 9.92 -24.08 14.70
C ASN A 3 9.85 -22.81 13.83
N CYS A 4 9.17 -21.78 14.30
CA CYS A 4 9.10 -20.50 13.61
C CYS A 4 10.43 -19.76 13.83
N THR A 5 11.41 -20.05 12.98
CA THR A 5 12.78 -19.50 13.07
C THR A 5 12.97 -18.21 12.26
N GLN A 6 11.92 -17.68 11.66
CA GLN A 6 12.04 -16.42 10.92
C GLN A 6 12.07 -15.26 11.92
N LYS A 7 13.26 -14.81 12.26
CA LYS A 7 13.49 -13.72 13.20
C LYS A 7 13.41 -12.34 12.55
N GLU A 8 13.55 -12.27 11.24
CA GLU A 8 13.60 -11.03 10.48
C GLU A 8 12.74 -11.12 9.22
N PHE A 9 12.04 -10.05 8.92
CA PHE A 9 11.36 -9.86 7.64
C PHE A 9 12.15 -8.83 6.83
N GLY A 10 12.65 -9.23 5.65
CA GLY A 10 13.29 -8.34 4.72
C GLY A 10 12.25 -7.68 3.80
N PHE A 11 12.26 -6.35 3.74
CA PHE A 11 11.48 -5.58 2.79
C PHE A 11 12.40 -4.92 1.77
N PRO A 12 11.93 -4.67 0.53
CA PRO A 12 12.68 -3.85 -0.40
C PRO A 12 12.98 -2.47 0.20
N SER A 13 14.24 -2.06 0.11
CA SER A 13 14.66 -0.74 0.57
C SER A 13 13.94 0.37 -0.20
N PHE A 14 13.79 1.52 0.43
CA PHE A 14 13.32 2.73 -0.23
C PHE A 14 14.41 3.79 -0.18
N ASP A 15 14.91 4.19 -1.34
CA ASP A 15 16.04 5.10 -1.48
C ASP A 15 17.24 4.68 -0.58
N ARG A 16 17.65 5.49 0.37
CA ARG A 16 18.72 5.19 1.34
C ARG A 16 18.24 4.47 2.60
N ARG A 17 16.91 4.26 2.73
CA ARG A 17 16.30 3.64 3.90
C ARG A 17 16.32 2.13 3.76
N LYS A 18 17.12 1.45 4.58
CA LYS A 18 17.02 0.00 4.78
C LYS A 18 15.80 -0.28 5.64
N ILE A 19 14.97 -1.23 5.20
CA ILE A 19 13.76 -1.62 5.91
C ILE A 19 13.98 -3.01 6.48
N GLU A 20 13.93 -3.11 7.80
CA GLU A 20 14.01 -4.36 8.54
C GLU A 20 12.85 -4.40 9.54
N ALA A 21 12.23 -5.58 9.69
CA ALA A 21 11.29 -5.85 10.75
C ALA A 21 11.69 -7.12 11.47
N ASN A 22 11.75 -7.07 12.78
CA ASN A 22 12.01 -8.20 13.63
C ASN A 22 11.17 -8.12 14.90
N PHE A 23 11.19 -9.16 15.72
CA PHE A 23 10.48 -9.20 17.00
C PHE A 23 11.41 -9.00 18.20
N GLU A 24 12.62 -8.52 18.00
CA GLU A 24 13.64 -8.30 19.05
C GLU A 24 13.74 -6.81 19.46
N GLY A 25 12.91 -5.96 18.86
CA GLY A 25 12.91 -4.52 19.12
C GLY A 25 12.28 -4.14 20.46
N GLY A 26 12.83 -3.09 21.08
CA GLY A 26 12.26 -2.45 22.26
C GLY A 26 11.00 -1.65 21.88
N ASP A 27 11.11 -0.36 21.69
CA ASP A 27 9.97 0.47 21.32
C ASP A 27 9.50 0.18 19.89
N VAL A 28 8.36 -0.48 19.78
CA VAL A 28 7.75 -0.82 18.48
C VAL A 28 6.81 0.33 18.08
N SER A 29 6.99 0.85 16.86
CA SER A 29 5.95 1.71 16.27
C SER A 29 4.66 0.90 16.11
N SER A 30 3.54 1.44 16.59
CA SER A 30 2.22 0.80 16.45
C SER A 30 1.84 0.54 14.98
N ASP A 31 2.45 1.26 14.07
CA ASP A 31 2.11 1.28 12.65
C ASP A 31 3.05 0.46 11.76
N GLY A 32 3.93 -0.36 12.33
CA GLY A 32 4.83 -1.23 11.57
C GLY A 32 4.11 -2.11 10.53
N GLY A 33 2.84 -2.44 10.78
CA GLY A 33 1.97 -3.15 9.84
C GLY A 33 1.76 -2.46 8.49
N VAL A 34 1.93 -1.14 8.39
CA VAL A 34 1.81 -0.41 7.12
C VAL A 34 2.84 -0.86 6.08
N MET A 35 4.00 -1.39 6.53
CA MET A 35 5.02 -1.94 5.65
C MET A 35 4.54 -3.21 4.93
N LEU A 36 3.66 -3.99 5.55
CA LEU A 36 3.01 -5.15 4.91
C LEU A 36 2.03 -4.70 3.84
N LEU A 37 1.31 -3.59 4.08
CA LEU A 37 0.42 -3.00 3.08
C LEU A 37 1.21 -2.53 1.85
N ARG A 38 2.33 -1.85 2.05
CA ARG A 38 3.25 -1.46 0.98
C ARG A 38 3.69 -2.67 0.15
N GLU A 39 4.14 -3.74 0.80
CA GLU A 39 4.60 -4.94 0.10
C GLU A 39 3.47 -5.63 -0.67
N ALA A 40 2.28 -5.71 -0.08
CA ALA A 40 1.10 -6.23 -0.75
C ALA A 40 0.73 -5.38 -1.97
N ASP A 41 0.73 -4.05 -1.83
CA ASP A 41 0.43 -3.14 -2.93
C ASP A 41 1.45 -3.26 -4.08
N ARG A 42 2.74 -3.36 -3.77
CA ARG A 42 3.80 -3.57 -4.78
C ARG A 42 3.60 -4.85 -5.59
N ARG A 43 3.10 -5.90 -4.97
CA ARG A 43 2.78 -7.18 -5.65
C ARG A 43 1.52 -7.09 -6.49
N LEU A 44 0.51 -6.39 -5.98
CA LEU A 44 -0.79 -6.31 -6.62
C LEU A 44 -0.88 -5.19 -7.65
N GLY A 45 -0.03 -4.17 -7.56
CA GLY A 45 -0.11 -2.95 -8.37
C GLY A 45 -1.42 -2.19 -8.15
N LEU A 46 -2.03 -2.32 -6.95
CA LEU A 46 -3.38 -1.82 -6.71
C LEU A 46 -3.47 -0.30 -6.80
N THR A 47 -2.59 0.42 -6.08
CA THR A 47 -2.63 1.89 -6.06
C THR A 47 -2.26 2.49 -7.41
N GLU A 48 -1.35 1.88 -8.16
CA GLU A 48 -1.01 2.30 -9.52
C GLU A 48 -2.17 2.08 -10.49
N ALA A 49 -2.88 0.96 -10.37
CA ALA A 49 -4.07 0.71 -11.18
C ALA A 49 -5.21 1.69 -10.85
N LEU A 50 -5.36 2.09 -9.58
CA LEU A 50 -6.33 3.10 -9.16
C LEU A 50 -5.92 4.50 -9.63
N ASP A 51 -4.63 4.82 -9.64
CA ASP A 51 -4.09 6.07 -10.17
C ASP A 51 -4.44 6.23 -11.66
N GLY A 52 -4.33 5.16 -12.43
CA GLY A 52 -4.69 5.14 -13.85
C GLY A 52 -6.18 5.37 -14.15
N VAL A 53 -7.04 5.26 -13.14
CA VAL A 53 -8.51 5.45 -13.29
C VAL A 53 -8.94 6.85 -12.88
N LEU A 54 -8.31 7.42 -11.87
CA LEU A 54 -8.67 8.74 -11.37
C LEU A 54 -7.97 9.83 -12.19
N VAL A 55 -8.76 10.64 -12.89
CA VAL A 55 -8.21 11.78 -13.67
C VAL A 55 -7.62 12.81 -12.71
N ASP A 56 -6.37 13.18 -12.93
CA ASP A 56 -5.73 14.28 -12.20
C ASP A 56 -5.80 15.59 -13.00
N PRO A 57 -6.65 16.52 -12.60
CA PRO A 57 -6.82 17.81 -13.29
C PRO A 57 -5.77 18.85 -12.87
N ARG A 58 -4.83 18.51 -11.98
CA ARG A 58 -3.85 19.46 -11.47
C ARG A 58 -2.78 19.76 -12.51
N ASP A 59 -2.27 20.97 -12.46
CA ASP A 59 -1.11 21.37 -13.26
C ASP A 59 0.13 20.58 -12.82
N PRO A 60 0.78 19.83 -13.72
CA PRO A 60 1.96 19.01 -13.39
C PRO A 60 3.11 19.81 -12.74
N ASP A 61 3.28 21.08 -13.13
CA ASP A 61 4.35 21.93 -12.62
C ASP A 61 4.10 22.43 -11.19
N LEU A 62 2.86 22.30 -10.69
CA LEU A 62 2.43 22.73 -9.36
C LEU A 62 2.12 21.59 -8.41
N ILE A 63 2.36 20.34 -8.81
CA ILE A 63 2.12 19.17 -7.99
C ILE A 63 3.22 18.98 -6.95
N SER A 64 2.88 19.13 -5.67
CA SER A 64 3.77 18.80 -4.55
C SER A 64 3.71 17.33 -4.14
N HIS A 65 2.58 16.67 -4.37
CA HIS A 65 2.34 15.26 -4.05
C HIS A 65 1.76 14.57 -5.28
N ALA A 66 2.43 13.54 -5.78
CA ALA A 66 1.90 12.72 -6.87
C ALA A 66 0.57 12.08 -6.48
N GLN A 67 -0.31 11.85 -7.44
CA GLN A 67 -1.63 11.30 -7.14
C GLN A 67 -1.53 9.90 -6.54
N VAL A 68 -0.62 9.08 -7.02
CA VAL A 68 -0.37 7.74 -6.47
C VAL A 68 0.10 7.79 -5.01
N GLU A 69 0.91 8.80 -4.62
CA GLU A 69 1.30 9.00 -3.21
C GLU A 69 0.08 9.32 -2.33
N LEU A 70 -0.83 10.17 -2.82
CA LEU A 70 -2.07 10.50 -2.12
C LEU A 70 -2.97 9.27 -1.97
N LEU A 71 -3.09 8.46 -3.02
CA LEU A 71 -3.86 7.21 -2.99
C LEU A 71 -3.26 6.21 -2.01
N ARG A 72 -1.94 6.00 -2.04
CA ARG A 72 -1.24 5.14 -1.06
C ARG A 72 -1.49 5.60 0.36
N GLN A 73 -1.24 6.88 0.63
CA GLN A 73 -1.45 7.45 1.97
C GLN A 73 -2.87 7.22 2.46
N ARG A 74 -3.89 7.46 1.63
CA ARG A 74 -5.29 7.32 2.04
C ARG A 74 -5.71 5.86 2.19
N ILE A 75 -5.36 5.01 1.24
CA ILE A 75 -5.73 3.58 1.26
C ILE A 75 -5.05 2.85 2.41
N TYR A 76 -3.77 3.11 2.63
CA TYR A 76 -3.05 2.51 3.76
C TYR A 76 -3.59 3.03 5.09
N GLY A 77 -3.96 4.31 5.17
CA GLY A 77 -4.61 4.88 6.34
C GLY A 77 -5.90 4.16 6.69
N LEU A 78 -6.80 4.00 5.72
CA LEU A 78 -8.04 3.26 5.90
C LEU A 78 -7.79 1.80 6.34
N ALA A 79 -6.83 1.13 5.72
CA ALA A 79 -6.48 -0.26 6.06
C ALA A 79 -5.84 -0.40 7.45
N ALA A 80 -5.16 0.64 7.94
CA ALA A 80 -4.58 0.70 9.27
C ALA A 80 -5.58 1.20 10.35
N GLY A 81 -6.80 1.58 9.97
CA GLY A 81 -7.85 2.03 10.88
C GLY A 81 -7.95 3.55 11.06
N TYR A 82 -7.19 4.33 10.31
CA TYR A 82 -7.23 5.80 10.30
C TYR A 82 -8.30 6.29 9.31
N GLU A 83 -9.55 6.27 9.75
CA GLU A 83 -10.68 6.69 8.91
C GLU A 83 -10.78 8.21 8.79
N ASP A 84 -10.44 8.93 9.86
CA ASP A 84 -10.47 10.40 9.89
C ASP A 84 -9.27 10.98 9.12
N LEU A 85 -9.58 11.93 8.22
CA LEU A 85 -8.53 12.63 7.48
C LEU A 85 -7.59 13.45 8.39
N ASN A 86 -8.07 13.91 9.55
CA ASN A 86 -7.26 14.67 10.50
C ASN A 86 -6.12 13.84 11.11
N ASP A 87 -6.27 12.52 11.20
CA ASP A 87 -5.21 11.63 11.68
C ASP A 87 -3.97 11.73 10.80
N HIS A 88 -4.16 11.98 9.50
CA HIS A 88 -3.07 12.14 8.56
C HIS A 88 -2.17 13.35 8.83
N ASP A 89 -2.66 14.37 9.55
CA ASP A 89 -1.82 15.51 9.93
C ASP A 89 -0.76 15.12 10.98
N SER A 90 -1.01 14.10 11.78
CA SER A 90 -0.03 13.49 12.67
C SER A 90 0.88 12.50 11.93
N LEU A 91 0.31 11.65 11.09
CA LEU A 91 1.03 10.59 10.36
C LEU A 91 2.01 11.15 9.31
N ARG A 92 1.77 12.35 8.79
CA ARG A 92 2.56 12.94 7.68
C ARG A 92 4.05 13.10 7.97
N HIS A 93 4.45 13.16 9.24
CA HIS A 93 5.84 13.30 9.67
C HIS A 93 6.46 11.99 10.15
N ASP A 94 5.68 10.93 10.21
CA ASP A 94 6.15 9.61 10.63
C ASP A 94 6.99 8.97 9.52
N LEU A 95 8.20 8.51 9.86
CA LEU A 95 9.15 7.93 8.90
C LEU A 95 8.68 6.59 8.34
N VAL A 96 7.93 5.81 9.12
CA VAL A 96 7.38 4.52 8.66
C VAL A 96 6.30 4.78 7.61
N TRP A 97 5.44 5.75 7.84
CA TRP A 97 4.42 6.17 6.88
C TRP A 97 5.01 6.77 5.61
N GLN A 98 6.00 7.67 5.74
CA GLN A 98 6.71 8.20 4.58
C GLN A 98 7.35 7.09 3.75
N THR A 99 7.97 6.12 4.42
CA THR A 99 8.59 4.97 3.75
C THR A 99 7.56 4.07 3.07
N ALA A 100 6.41 3.84 3.72
CA ALA A 100 5.34 3.03 3.15
C ALA A 100 4.73 3.66 1.89
N VAL A 101 4.54 4.98 1.91
CA VAL A 101 4.04 5.75 0.77
C VAL A 101 5.10 5.95 -0.33
N GLU A 102 6.37 5.63 -0.03
CA GLU A 102 7.53 5.83 -0.92
C GLU A 102 7.85 7.31 -1.17
N ARG A 103 7.83 8.09 -0.09
CA ARG A 103 8.17 9.50 -0.09
C ARG A 103 9.16 9.83 1.03
N ASP A 104 10.19 10.63 0.73
CA ASP A 104 11.21 11.07 1.68
C ASP A 104 10.93 12.46 2.30
N GLN A 105 9.79 13.05 1.95
CA GLN A 105 9.29 14.35 2.40
C GLN A 105 8.00 14.16 3.23
N PRO A 106 7.56 15.18 3.99
CA PRO A 106 6.29 15.10 4.67
C PRO A 106 5.15 14.71 3.73
N LEU A 107 4.27 13.82 4.20
CA LEU A 107 3.11 13.38 3.45
C LEU A 107 2.07 14.50 3.34
N ALA A 108 1.03 14.26 2.56
CA ALA A 108 -0.03 15.23 2.35
C ALA A 108 -0.81 15.52 3.65
N SER A 109 -1.27 16.75 3.79
CA SER A 109 -2.16 17.18 4.86
C SER A 109 -3.60 16.74 4.64
N SER A 110 -4.41 16.73 5.69
CA SER A 110 -5.84 16.41 5.63
C SER A 110 -6.61 17.21 4.57
N PRO A 111 -6.42 18.53 4.38
CA PRO A 111 -7.09 19.26 3.31
C PRO A 111 -6.69 18.79 1.90
N THR A 112 -5.46 18.31 1.71
CA THR A 112 -4.99 17.79 0.42
C THR A 112 -5.66 16.46 0.10
N LEU A 113 -5.77 15.57 1.09
CA LEU A 113 -6.48 14.30 0.95
C LEU A 113 -7.99 14.51 0.75
N CYS A 114 -8.60 15.48 1.44
CA CYS A 114 -9.99 15.86 1.22
C CYS A 114 -10.24 16.29 -0.24
N ARG A 115 -9.32 17.05 -0.84
CA ARG A 115 -9.41 17.41 -2.26
C ARG A 115 -9.26 16.20 -3.19
N LEU A 116 -8.43 15.21 -2.82
CA LEU A 116 -8.35 13.95 -3.56
C LEU A 116 -9.69 13.22 -3.56
N GLU A 117 -10.28 13.03 -2.38
CA GLU A 117 -11.59 12.38 -2.26
C GLU A 117 -12.69 13.12 -3.02
N GLY A 118 -12.69 14.45 -2.95
CA GLY A 118 -13.67 15.29 -3.65
C GLY A 118 -13.55 15.24 -5.18
N ARG A 119 -12.46 14.70 -5.74
CA ARG A 119 -12.32 14.49 -7.19
C ARG A 119 -12.91 13.16 -7.68
N ALA A 120 -13.12 12.23 -6.78
CA ALA A 120 -13.70 10.94 -7.13
C ALA A 120 -15.18 11.10 -7.48
N ASP A 121 -15.47 11.08 -8.75
CA ASP A 121 -16.81 11.10 -9.29
C ASP A 121 -17.38 9.68 -9.47
N ARG A 122 -18.56 9.58 -10.07
CA ARG A 122 -19.20 8.29 -10.35
C ARG A 122 -18.38 7.43 -11.30
N GLU A 123 -17.70 8.01 -12.27
CA GLU A 123 -16.91 7.28 -13.24
C GLU A 123 -15.66 6.68 -12.57
N ALA A 124 -14.98 7.47 -11.75
CA ALA A 124 -13.88 7.02 -10.91
C ALA A 124 -14.32 5.88 -9.97
N ALA A 125 -15.48 5.99 -9.33
CA ALA A 125 -16.01 4.95 -8.45
C ALA A 125 -16.26 3.63 -9.20
N VAL A 126 -16.81 3.67 -10.41
CA VAL A 126 -16.99 2.49 -11.26
C VAL A 126 -15.64 1.89 -11.68
N GLY A 127 -14.69 2.75 -12.02
CA GLY A 127 -13.33 2.35 -12.37
C GLY A 127 -12.62 1.66 -11.19
N PHE A 128 -12.68 2.25 -10.00
CA PHE A 128 -12.15 1.65 -8.77
C PHE A 128 -12.76 0.28 -8.48
N HIS A 129 -14.07 0.15 -8.64
CA HIS A 129 -14.73 -1.15 -8.47
C HIS A 129 -14.21 -2.21 -9.46
N ARG A 130 -13.95 -1.84 -10.72
CA ARG A 130 -13.37 -2.75 -11.71
C ARG A 130 -11.96 -3.18 -11.32
N VAL A 131 -11.09 -2.24 -10.91
CA VAL A 131 -9.74 -2.53 -10.44
C VAL A 131 -9.77 -3.50 -9.27
N LEU A 132 -10.57 -3.23 -8.24
CA LEU A 132 -10.67 -4.10 -7.07
C LEU A 132 -11.16 -5.51 -7.41
N ARG A 133 -12.09 -5.65 -8.36
CA ARG A 133 -12.53 -6.97 -8.83
C ARG A 133 -11.42 -7.74 -9.56
N SER A 134 -10.66 -7.06 -10.41
CA SER A 134 -9.54 -7.67 -11.12
C SER A 134 -8.44 -8.13 -10.16
N SER A 135 -8.06 -7.29 -9.21
CA SER A 135 -7.04 -7.63 -8.21
C SER A 135 -7.46 -8.84 -7.35
N ARG A 136 -8.73 -8.92 -6.96
CA ARG A 136 -9.26 -10.10 -6.24
C ARG A 136 -9.18 -11.38 -7.08
N ALA A 137 -9.46 -11.29 -8.38
CA ALA A 137 -9.37 -12.44 -9.28
C ALA A 137 -7.94 -12.94 -9.41
N SER A 138 -6.97 -12.03 -9.54
CA SER A 138 -5.54 -12.36 -9.61
C SER A 138 -5.05 -13.07 -8.34
N VAL A 139 -5.37 -12.52 -7.17
CA VAL A 139 -5.02 -13.14 -5.87
C VAL A 139 -5.61 -14.55 -5.74
N ARG A 140 -6.84 -14.74 -6.17
CA ARG A 140 -7.50 -16.04 -6.12
C ARG A 140 -6.81 -17.08 -7.01
N LEU A 141 -6.42 -16.70 -8.21
CA LEU A 141 -5.71 -17.58 -9.14
C LEU A 141 -4.35 -18.00 -8.59
N GLU A 142 -3.59 -17.07 -8.00
CA GLU A 142 -2.32 -17.38 -7.35
C GLU A 142 -2.49 -18.36 -6.17
N GLN A 143 -3.55 -18.18 -5.38
CA GLN A 143 -3.87 -19.09 -4.27
C GLN A 143 -4.23 -20.50 -4.77
N GLU A 144 -4.99 -20.61 -5.85
CA GLU A 144 -5.35 -21.90 -6.46
C GLU A 144 -4.13 -22.61 -7.05
N GLU A 145 -3.18 -21.87 -7.63
CA GLU A 145 -1.93 -22.42 -8.15
C GLU A 145 -1.01 -22.95 -7.04
N VAL A 146 -0.88 -22.20 -5.95
CA VAL A 146 -0.08 -22.61 -4.78
C VAL A 146 -0.67 -23.84 -4.09
N LEU A 147 -1.99 -23.98 -4.06
CA LEU A 147 -2.70 -25.11 -3.44
C LEU A 147 -2.83 -26.33 -4.35
N SER A 148 -2.48 -26.20 -5.63
CA SER A 148 -2.53 -27.31 -6.59
C SER A 148 -1.42 -28.33 -6.31
N PRO A 149 -1.74 -29.62 -6.09
CA PRO A 149 -0.71 -30.62 -5.85
C PRO A 149 0.17 -30.78 -7.07
N ALA A 150 1.50 -30.78 -6.85
CA ALA A 150 2.49 -31.01 -7.90
C ALA A 150 2.16 -32.27 -8.70
N PRO A 151 2.33 -32.26 -10.05
CA PRO A 151 2.04 -33.42 -10.88
C PRO A 151 2.89 -34.62 -10.41
N LYS A 152 2.21 -35.72 -10.07
CA LYS A 152 2.89 -36.97 -9.70
C LYS A 152 3.78 -37.39 -10.87
N LYS A 153 5.11 -37.37 -10.67
CA LYS A 153 6.06 -38.00 -11.59
C LYS A 153 5.66 -39.47 -11.76
N GLN A 154 5.12 -39.82 -12.91
CA GLN A 154 4.98 -41.20 -13.30
C GLN A 154 6.41 -41.78 -13.44
N ARG A 155 6.74 -42.69 -12.52
CA ARG A 155 7.90 -43.57 -12.70
C ARG A 155 7.51 -44.66 -13.70
N GLY A 156 8.07 -44.55 -14.91
CA GLY A 156 8.13 -45.65 -15.85
C GLY A 156 9.30 -46.55 -15.53
#